data_57ca62dc1e192240ffe4a7e0c7545f36
#
_entry.id   57ca62dc1e192240ffe4a7e0c7545f36
#
_cell.length_a   1.000
_cell.length_b   1.000
_cell.length_c   1.000
_cell.angle_alpha   90.00
_cell.angle_beta   90.00
_cell.angle_gamma   90.00
#
_symmetry.space_group_name_H-M   'P 1'
#
loop_
_entity.id
_entity.type
_entity.pdbx_description
1 polymer ?
#
loop_
_entity_poly.entity_id
_entity_poly.type
_entity_poly.pdbx_seq_one_letter_code
_entity_poly.pdbx_strand_id
1 'polypeptide(L)'
;MQGKNLLWRAKPGYISGEGDLNIDYARRAEKFLEVYKSEVNTTLGYKEFNLASELGECGVHPYGYVNGGNPIKPCIFLKFNKIWGWEPKPITTEDFDAHDWPASFKNHFDPLSEEDKNQVFVDCQGRYPADQEALKEGMTYIPSTQGFPVKYFPYTGDKENYHSPLVVVQFDTSKMQRFVGQLIHVECRAYYKGVVHTTKTKTGMVQFEVLLEEKLSLS
;
A
#
# COMPACT_ATOMS: atom_id res chain seq x y z
N MET A 1 -14.21 -8.11 -13.89
CA MET A 1 -14.42 -7.88 -12.43
C MET A 1 -14.13 -6.43 -12.14
N GLN A 2 -15.14 -5.69 -11.67
CA GLN A 2 -14.99 -4.27 -11.39
C GLN A 2 -14.11 -4.08 -10.16
N GLY A 3 -13.00 -3.35 -10.33
CA GLY A 3 -12.18 -2.90 -9.21
C GLY A 3 -13.02 -1.97 -8.33
N LYS A 4 -13.25 -2.36 -7.08
CA LYS A 4 -13.84 -1.45 -6.11
C LYS A 4 -12.82 -0.36 -5.82
N ASN A 5 -13.14 0.87 -6.20
CA ASN A 5 -12.39 2.04 -5.76
C ASN A 5 -12.45 2.09 -4.23
N LEU A 6 -11.34 1.82 -3.57
CA LEU A 6 -11.21 2.04 -2.13
C LEU A 6 -10.93 3.53 -1.94
N LEU A 7 -11.94 4.27 -1.54
CA LEU A 7 -11.79 5.66 -1.16
C LEU A 7 -11.27 5.68 0.29
N TRP A 8 -10.03 6.08 0.47
CA TRP A 8 -9.44 6.34 1.78
C TRP A 8 -9.27 7.85 1.93
N ARG A 9 -9.88 8.41 2.96
CA ARG A 9 -9.61 9.80 3.38
C ARG A 9 -8.77 9.73 4.64
N ALA A 10 -7.51 10.13 4.55
CA ALA A 10 -6.68 10.33 5.72
C ALA A 10 -6.82 11.79 6.16
N LYS A 11 -7.24 12.02 7.40
CA LYS A 11 -7.17 13.33 8.05
C LYS A 11 -5.93 13.37 8.93
N PRO A 12 -4.98 14.27 8.69
CA PRO A 12 -3.83 14.42 9.56
C PRO A 12 -4.20 15.26 10.80
N GLY A 13 -3.69 14.82 11.93
CA GLY A 13 -3.48 15.68 13.07
C GLY A 13 -4.65 15.88 14.03
N TYR A 14 -5.55 14.91 14.23
CA TYR A 14 -6.46 14.93 15.36
C TYR A 14 -6.01 13.98 16.45
N ILE A 15 -5.70 14.56 17.62
CA ILE A 15 -5.40 13.83 18.83
C ILE A 15 -6.61 13.87 19.71
N SER A 16 -7.03 12.69 20.14
CA SER A 16 -7.89 12.35 21.28
C SER A 16 -9.18 13.13 21.50
N GLY A 17 -10.26 12.48 21.22
CA GLY A 17 -11.61 12.71 21.65
C GLY A 17 -12.50 11.62 21.09
N GLU A 18 -13.57 11.25 21.76
CA GLU A 18 -14.61 10.39 21.18
C GLU A 18 -15.09 11.01 19.87
N GLY A 19 -14.84 10.34 18.73
CA GLY A 19 -15.14 10.84 17.39
C GLY A 19 -13.95 11.20 16.50
N ASP A 20 -12.72 10.90 16.92
CA ASP A 20 -11.51 11.11 16.10
C ASP A 20 -11.48 10.17 14.91
N LEU A 21 -11.53 10.75 13.71
CA LEU A 21 -11.49 10.02 12.44
C LEU A 21 -10.23 9.15 12.31
N ASN A 22 -9.12 9.56 12.89
CA ASN A 22 -7.88 8.80 12.87
C ASN A 22 -8.02 7.48 13.66
N ILE A 23 -8.73 7.51 14.79
CA ILE A 23 -9.05 6.31 15.58
C ILE A 23 -9.94 5.37 14.76
N ASP A 24 -10.92 5.90 14.04
CA ASP A 24 -11.78 5.09 13.19
C ASP A 24 -11.00 4.44 12.03
N TYR A 25 -10.03 5.13 11.45
CA TYR A 25 -9.13 4.52 10.46
C TYR A 25 -8.26 3.42 11.07
N ALA A 26 -7.72 3.63 12.27
CA ALA A 26 -6.97 2.60 12.98
C ALA A 26 -7.84 1.35 13.26
N ARG A 27 -9.08 1.52 13.71
CA ARG A 27 -10.03 0.39 13.89
C ARG A 27 -10.35 -0.33 12.57
N ARG A 28 -10.53 0.40 11.49
CA ARG A 28 -10.78 -0.20 10.17
C ARG A 28 -9.56 -0.99 9.67
N ALA A 29 -8.36 -0.46 9.90
CA ALA A 29 -7.13 -1.16 9.62
C ALA A 29 -7.03 -2.45 10.45
N GLU A 30 -7.32 -2.39 11.75
CA GLU A 30 -7.31 -3.56 12.62
C GLU A 30 -8.28 -4.64 12.13
N LYS A 31 -9.52 -4.27 11.81
CA LYS A 31 -10.50 -5.21 11.24
C LYS A 31 -10.05 -5.80 9.91
N PHE A 32 -9.40 -5.00 9.06
CA PHE A 32 -8.86 -5.49 7.79
C PHE A 32 -7.73 -6.50 7.99
N LEU A 33 -6.91 -6.30 9.03
CA LEU A 33 -5.76 -7.14 9.36
C LEU A 33 -6.10 -8.35 10.25
N GLU A 34 -7.35 -8.52 10.65
CA GLU A 34 -7.78 -9.57 11.57
C GLU A 34 -7.47 -10.98 11.06
N VAL A 35 -7.54 -11.20 9.73
CA VAL A 35 -7.22 -12.49 9.12
C VAL A 35 -5.78 -12.94 9.39
N TYR A 36 -4.86 -12.01 9.61
CA TYR A 36 -3.45 -12.33 9.89
C TYR A 36 -3.20 -12.77 11.35
N LYS A 37 -4.23 -12.75 12.19
CA LYS A 37 -4.19 -13.31 13.55
C LYS A 37 -4.51 -14.82 13.59
N SER A 38 -5.05 -15.36 12.47
CA SER A 38 -5.34 -16.79 12.33
C SER A 38 -4.08 -17.59 11.96
N GLU A 39 -4.11 -18.89 12.20
CA GLU A 39 -3.05 -19.78 11.75
C GLU A 39 -3.06 -19.95 10.23
N VAL A 40 -1.88 -20.10 9.66
CA VAL A 40 -1.71 -20.36 8.23
C VAL A 40 -1.94 -21.84 7.93
N ASN A 41 -2.71 -22.15 6.91
CA ASN A 41 -2.88 -23.52 6.45
C ASN A 41 -1.66 -24.00 5.66
N THR A 42 -0.71 -24.63 6.36
CA THR A 42 0.52 -25.14 5.77
C THR A 42 0.30 -26.35 4.87
N THR A 43 -0.83 -27.08 5.03
CA THR A 43 -1.14 -28.25 4.18
C THR A 43 -1.45 -27.85 2.75
N LEU A 44 -1.90 -26.61 2.54
CA LEU A 44 -2.12 -26.00 1.21
C LEU A 44 -0.88 -25.25 0.70
N GLY A 45 0.24 -25.33 1.41
CA GLY A 45 1.48 -24.66 1.02
C GLY A 45 1.54 -23.18 1.33
N TYR A 46 0.56 -22.63 2.05
CA TYR A 46 0.58 -21.21 2.43
C TYR A 46 1.73 -20.90 3.40
N LYS A 47 2.16 -19.65 3.36
CA LYS A 47 3.17 -19.10 4.27
C LYS A 47 2.55 -18.02 5.13
N GLU A 48 2.97 -17.98 6.38
CA GLU A 48 2.58 -16.93 7.30
C GLU A 48 3.15 -15.58 6.83
N PHE A 49 2.27 -14.58 6.77
CA PHE A 49 2.66 -13.19 6.62
C PHE A 49 2.55 -12.51 7.97
N ASN A 50 3.68 -12.42 8.68
CA ASN A 50 3.72 -11.82 10.00
C ASN A 50 3.75 -10.28 9.86
N LEU A 51 2.67 -9.64 10.33
CA LEU A 51 2.50 -8.19 10.19
C LEU A 51 3.64 -7.38 10.82
N ALA A 52 4.07 -7.75 12.03
CA ALA A 52 5.07 -6.98 12.76
C ALA A 52 6.45 -7.06 12.09
N SER A 53 6.87 -8.25 11.64
CA SER A 53 8.16 -8.43 10.98
C SER A 53 8.19 -7.89 9.55
N GLU A 54 7.07 -8.03 8.81
CA GLU A 54 7.00 -7.62 7.40
C GLU A 54 6.70 -6.12 7.25
N LEU A 55 5.93 -5.53 8.18
CA LEU A 55 5.42 -4.17 8.04
C LEU A 55 5.86 -3.21 9.17
N GLY A 56 6.68 -3.68 10.12
CA GLY A 56 7.19 -2.85 11.21
C GLY A 56 6.07 -2.09 11.95
N GLU A 57 6.21 -0.79 12.08
CA GLU A 57 5.22 0.06 12.76
C GLU A 57 3.83 0.03 12.10
N CYS A 58 3.74 -0.22 10.82
CA CYS A 58 2.47 -0.40 10.11
C CYS A 58 1.83 -1.78 10.36
N GLY A 59 2.54 -2.72 10.94
CA GLY A 59 2.01 -4.03 11.35
C GLY A 59 1.41 -4.03 12.76
N VAL A 60 1.51 -2.92 13.48
CA VAL A 60 1.11 -2.80 14.89
C VAL A 60 0.13 -1.63 15.07
N HIS A 61 -0.92 -1.87 15.89
CA HIS A 61 -1.85 -0.78 16.26
C HIS A 61 -1.09 0.40 16.92
N PRO A 62 -1.37 1.64 16.58
CA PRO A 62 -2.45 2.21 15.75
C PRO A 62 -2.11 2.44 14.27
N TYR A 63 -1.18 1.69 13.67
CA TYR A 63 -0.89 1.70 12.25
C TYR A 63 -0.54 3.09 11.69
N GLY A 64 0.21 3.89 12.46
CA GLY A 64 0.60 5.25 12.11
C GLY A 64 -0.52 6.31 12.16
N TYR A 65 -1.76 5.94 12.51
CA TYR A 65 -2.88 6.89 12.54
C TYR A 65 -2.94 7.74 13.81
N VAL A 66 -2.29 7.32 14.90
CA VAL A 66 -2.25 8.05 16.18
C VAL A 66 -0.81 8.12 16.67
N ASN A 67 -0.36 9.28 17.08
CA ASN A 67 1.04 9.47 17.53
C ASN A 67 1.17 10.55 18.61
N GLY A 68 0.42 10.46 19.71
CA GLY A 68 0.66 11.16 20.97
C GLY A 68 1.12 12.63 20.89
N GLY A 69 0.66 13.40 19.88
CA GLY A 69 1.04 14.81 19.69
C GLY A 69 2.07 15.07 18.58
N ASN A 70 2.71 14.05 18.06
CA ASN A 70 3.63 14.15 16.91
C ASN A 70 2.87 14.06 15.58
N PRO A 71 3.51 14.46 14.46
CA PRO A 71 2.97 14.21 13.14
C PRO A 71 2.66 12.73 12.95
N ILE A 72 1.48 12.42 12.43
CA ILE A 72 1.09 11.05 12.15
C ILE A 72 1.73 10.57 10.85
N LYS A 73 1.87 9.24 10.75
CA LYS A 73 2.38 8.55 9.56
C LYS A 73 1.42 7.45 9.15
N PRO A 74 0.21 7.80 8.66
CA PRO A 74 -0.82 6.83 8.34
C PRO A 74 -0.38 5.80 7.33
N CYS A 75 -0.70 4.53 7.60
CA CYS A 75 -0.37 3.38 6.78
C CYS A 75 -1.57 2.98 5.92
N ILE A 76 -1.41 2.99 4.59
CA ILE A 76 -2.42 2.52 3.66
C ILE A 76 -1.99 1.16 3.11
N PHE A 77 -2.81 0.15 3.35
CA PHE A 77 -2.51 -1.23 2.99
C PHE A 77 -2.98 -1.54 1.58
N LEU A 78 -2.06 -1.99 0.74
CA LEU A 78 -2.33 -2.51 -0.59
C LEU A 78 -2.32 -4.04 -0.55
N LYS A 79 -3.27 -4.67 -1.25
CA LYS A 79 -3.42 -6.11 -1.32
C LYS A 79 -4.02 -6.52 -2.66
N PHE A 80 -3.57 -7.64 -3.20
CA PHE A 80 -4.24 -8.28 -4.32
C PHE A 80 -5.54 -8.99 -3.87
N ASN A 81 -6.51 -9.02 -4.77
CA ASN A 81 -7.65 -9.90 -4.59
C ASN A 81 -7.19 -11.36 -4.58
N LYS A 82 -7.89 -12.20 -3.84
CA LYS A 82 -7.65 -13.65 -3.81
C LYS A 82 -8.08 -14.25 -5.15
N ILE A 83 -7.14 -14.43 -6.08
CA ILE A 83 -7.39 -15.03 -7.40
C ILE A 83 -6.93 -16.48 -7.32
N TRP A 84 -7.83 -17.41 -7.55
CA TRP A 84 -7.55 -18.84 -7.50
C TRP A 84 -6.46 -19.25 -8.49
N GLY A 85 -5.42 -19.94 -7.97
CA GLY A 85 -4.34 -20.49 -8.77
C GLY A 85 -3.48 -19.48 -9.52
N TRP A 86 -3.63 -18.18 -9.26
CA TRP A 86 -2.82 -17.17 -9.93
C TRP A 86 -1.42 -17.13 -9.35
N GLU A 87 -0.45 -17.43 -10.20
CA GLU A 87 0.98 -17.37 -9.91
C GLU A 87 1.59 -16.20 -10.70
N PRO A 88 1.82 -15.07 -10.04
CA PRO A 88 2.46 -13.94 -10.71
C PRO A 88 3.92 -14.27 -11.07
N LYS A 89 4.34 -13.85 -12.25
CA LYS A 89 5.74 -13.94 -12.66
C LYS A 89 6.39 -12.57 -12.45
N PRO A 90 7.54 -12.51 -11.76
CA PRO A 90 8.29 -11.28 -11.60
C PRO A 90 8.70 -10.67 -12.95
N ILE A 91 8.90 -9.37 -12.95
CA ILE A 91 9.47 -8.65 -14.08
C ILE A 91 10.98 -8.79 -14.11
N THR A 92 11.55 -8.56 -15.28
CA THR A 92 12.99 -8.53 -15.53
C THR A 92 13.40 -7.16 -16.07
N THR A 93 14.68 -6.90 -16.19
CA THR A 93 15.20 -5.66 -16.79
C THR A 93 14.70 -5.48 -18.24
N GLU A 94 14.55 -6.57 -18.99
CA GLU A 94 14.05 -6.56 -20.37
C GLU A 94 12.60 -6.07 -20.49
N ASP A 95 11.80 -6.27 -19.44
CA ASP A 95 10.41 -5.80 -19.44
C ASP A 95 10.32 -4.26 -19.43
N PHE A 96 11.33 -3.55 -18.90
CA PHE A 96 11.40 -2.09 -18.97
C PHE A 96 11.65 -1.57 -20.39
N ASP A 97 12.39 -2.31 -21.20
CA ASP A 97 12.67 -1.94 -22.59
C ASP A 97 11.43 -2.15 -23.48
N ALA A 98 10.58 -3.10 -23.09
CA ALA A 98 9.34 -3.43 -23.81
C ALA A 98 8.14 -2.54 -23.43
N HIS A 99 8.23 -1.79 -22.33
CA HIS A 99 7.13 -1.01 -21.77
C HIS A 99 7.61 0.39 -21.39
N ASP A 100 6.76 1.39 -21.60
CA ASP A 100 7.01 2.77 -21.17
C ASP A 100 6.65 2.91 -19.67
N TRP A 101 7.45 2.26 -18.81
CA TRP A 101 7.30 2.35 -17.36
C TRP A 101 8.09 3.52 -16.79
N PRO A 102 7.68 4.08 -15.64
CA PRO A 102 8.34 5.25 -15.06
C PRO A 102 9.82 5.03 -14.79
N ALA A 103 10.66 5.99 -15.19
CA ALA A 103 12.10 5.93 -14.94
C ALA A 103 12.44 5.86 -13.44
N SER A 104 11.63 6.49 -12.58
CA SER A 104 11.75 6.39 -11.12
C SER A 104 11.61 4.96 -10.62
N PHE A 105 10.69 4.20 -11.21
CA PHE A 105 10.49 2.79 -10.87
C PHE A 105 11.69 1.95 -11.35
N LYS A 106 12.21 2.19 -12.54
CA LYS A 106 13.44 1.51 -13.03
C LYS A 106 14.62 1.77 -12.10
N ASN A 107 14.83 3.02 -11.70
CA ASN A 107 15.92 3.40 -10.79
C ASN A 107 15.79 2.72 -9.41
N HIS A 108 14.58 2.41 -8.98
CA HIS A 108 14.35 1.63 -7.77
C HIS A 108 14.64 0.14 -7.98
N PHE A 109 14.22 -0.41 -9.11
CA PHE A 109 14.35 -1.84 -9.44
C PHE A 109 15.80 -2.29 -9.67
N ASP A 110 16.57 -1.51 -10.44
CA ASP A 110 17.90 -1.92 -10.92
C ASP A 110 18.87 -2.33 -9.79
N PRO A 111 18.97 -1.60 -8.65
CA PRO A 111 19.92 -1.93 -7.59
C PRO A 111 19.47 -3.08 -6.67
N LEU A 112 18.27 -3.61 -6.83
CA LEU A 112 17.76 -4.69 -5.98
C LEU A 112 18.50 -6.01 -6.23
N SER A 113 18.62 -6.83 -5.18
CA SER A 113 19.13 -8.20 -5.30
C SER A 113 18.16 -9.06 -6.13
N GLU A 114 18.64 -10.18 -6.68
CA GLU A 114 17.77 -11.12 -7.42
C GLU A 114 16.69 -11.73 -6.52
N GLU A 115 16.94 -11.88 -5.22
CA GLU A 115 15.94 -12.29 -4.26
C GLU A 115 14.85 -11.24 -4.08
N ASP A 116 15.23 -9.95 -3.94
CA ASP A 116 14.30 -8.84 -3.82
C ASP A 116 13.55 -8.55 -5.12
N LYS A 117 14.07 -8.95 -6.27
CA LYS A 117 13.38 -8.89 -7.56
C LYS A 117 12.29 -9.95 -7.71
N ASN A 118 12.30 -11.00 -6.87
CA ASN A 118 11.31 -12.08 -6.93
C ASN A 118 9.98 -11.69 -6.27
N GLN A 119 9.37 -10.64 -6.76
CA GLN A 119 8.13 -10.09 -6.24
C GLN A 119 7.29 -9.41 -7.34
N VAL A 120 6.02 -9.17 -7.04
CA VAL A 120 5.16 -8.27 -7.81
C VAL A 120 5.36 -6.87 -7.26
N PHE A 121 5.92 -5.98 -8.05
CA PHE A 121 6.18 -4.61 -7.62
C PHE A 121 4.92 -3.76 -7.62
N VAL A 122 4.95 -2.71 -6.82
CA VAL A 122 3.94 -1.64 -6.86
C VAL A 122 4.63 -0.29 -6.87
N ASP A 123 4.17 0.60 -7.76
CA ASP A 123 4.58 2.00 -7.78
C ASP A 123 3.34 2.89 -7.70
N CYS A 124 3.39 3.87 -6.81
CA CYS A 124 2.31 4.81 -6.57
C CYS A 124 2.77 6.21 -6.95
N GLN A 125 1.97 6.88 -7.74
CA GLN A 125 2.26 8.22 -8.22
C GLN A 125 1.07 9.16 -8.00
N GLY A 126 1.35 10.43 -7.91
CA GLY A 126 0.34 11.47 -8.01
C GLY A 126 -0.27 11.48 -9.41
N ARG A 127 -1.58 11.54 -9.48
CA ARG A 127 -2.31 11.52 -10.76
C ARG A 127 -2.10 12.80 -11.58
N TYR A 128 -1.91 13.92 -10.90
CA TYR A 128 -1.67 15.22 -11.50
C TYR A 128 -0.31 15.77 -11.06
N PRO A 129 0.30 16.73 -11.78
CA PRO A 129 1.60 17.28 -11.42
C PRO A 129 1.69 17.80 -9.97
N ALA A 130 0.64 18.46 -9.47
CA ALA A 130 0.59 18.92 -8.08
C ALA A 130 0.57 17.77 -7.08
N ASP A 131 -0.13 16.67 -7.39
CA ASP A 131 -0.16 15.47 -6.56
C ASP A 131 1.22 14.79 -6.52
N GLN A 132 1.94 14.77 -7.65
CA GLN A 132 3.28 14.20 -7.74
C GLN A 132 4.27 14.94 -6.83
N GLU A 133 4.18 16.26 -6.80
CA GLU A 133 5.00 17.08 -5.92
C GLU A 133 4.71 16.78 -4.45
N ALA A 134 3.43 16.62 -4.08
CA ALA A 134 3.02 16.31 -2.72
C ALA A 134 3.56 14.94 -2.24
N LEU A 135 3.57 13.95 -3.12
CA LEU A 135 3.99 12.59 -2.77
C LEU A 135 5.51 12.41 -2.72
N LYS A 136 6.25 13.18 -3.50
CA LYS A 136 7.71 13.02 -3.67
C LYS A 136 8.49 12.98 -2.36
N GLU A 137 8.10 13.79 -1.38
CA GLU A 137 8.82 13.92 -0.11
C GLU A 137 8.14 13.19 1.05
N GLY A 138 6.82 13.01 0.96
CA GLY A 138 6.01 12.53 2.07
C GLY A 138 5.60 11.07 1.98
N MET A 139 5.83 10.37 0.88
CA MET A 139 5.40 9.00 0.68
C MET A 139 6.58 8.02 0.78
N THR A 140 6.39 6.92 1.50
CA THR A 140 7.34 5.81 1.59
C THR A 140 6.63 4.48 1.49
N TYR A 141 7.37 3.38 1.23
CA TYR A 141 6.84 2.03 1.14
C TYR A 141 7.38 1.14 2.25
N ILE A 142 6.54 0.19 2.67
CA ILE A 142 6.94 -0.90 3.56
C ILE A 142 6.38 -2.22 2.97
N PRO A 143 7.23 -3.19 2.64
CA PRO A 143 8.69 -3.14 2.68
C PRO A 143 9.28 -2.11 1.69
N SER A 144 10.50 -1.65 1.95
CA SER A 144 11.19 -0.70 1.08
C SER A 144 11.47 -1.23 -0.33
N THR A 145 11.40 -2.54 -0.53
CA THR A 145 11.50 -3.19 -1.85
C THR A 145 10.27 -2.93 -2.74
N GLN A 146 9.22 -2.33 -2.23
CA GLN A 146 7.99 -1.95 -2.96
C GLN A 146 7.28 -3.12 -3.63
N GLY A 147 7.27 -4.30 -3.01
CA GLY A 147 6.70 -5.46 -3.69
C GLY A 147 6.01 -6.48 -2.80
N PHE A 148 5.22 -7.32 -3.45
CA PHE A 148 4.53 -8.46 -2.88
C PHE A 148 5.34 -9.72 -3.20
N PRO A 149 6.02 -10.36 -2.23
CA PRO A 149 6.86 -11.51 -2.51
C PRO A 149 6.07 -12.67 -3.12
N VAL A 150 6.60 -13.25 -4.21
CA VAL A 150 5.94 -14.33 -4.97
C VAL A 150 5.71 -15.57 -4.12
N LYS A 151 6.53 -15.78 -3.09
CA LYS A 151 6.43 -16.93 -2.16
C LYS A 151 5.07 -17.06 -1.44
N TYR A 152 4.24 -16.01 -1.44
CA TYR A 152 2.90 -16.02 -0.84
C TYR A 152 1.79 -16.38 -1.81
N PHE A 153 2.09 -16.61 -3.08
CA PHE A 153 1.14 -17.06 -4.10
C PHE A 153 1.39 -18.53 -4.45
N PRO A 154 0.39 -19.23 -5.03
CA PRO A 154 -0.96 -18.81 -5.32
C PRO A 154 -1.92 -18.93 -4.12
N TYR A 155 -3.09 -18.29 -4.23
CA TYR A 155 -4.23 -18.61 -3.40
C TYR A 155 -4.95 -19.85 -3.96
N THR A 156 -5.20 -20.88 -3.13
CA THR A 156 -5.79 -22.17 -3.55
C THR A 156 -7.10 -22.53 -2.85
N GLY A 157 -7.75 -21.56 -2.16
CA GLY A 157 -9.13 -21.73 -1.74
C GLY A 157 -9.47 -21.40 -0.29
N ASP A 158 -8.56 -21.57 0.64
CA ASP A 158 -8.81 -21.28 2.05
C ASP A 158 -8.74 -19.77 2.31
N LYS A 159 -9.92 -19.15 2.39
CA LYS A 159 -10.01 -17.70 2.57
C LYS A 159 -9.61 -17.22 3.95
N GLU A 160 -9.82 -18.03 4.95
CA GLU A 160 -9.66 -17.64 6.35
C GLU A 160 -8.21 -17.76 6.80
N ASN A 161 -7.53 -18.80 6.30
CA ASN A 161 -6.17 -19.14 6.69
C ASN A 161 -5.10 -18.74 5.64
N TYR A 162 -5.49 -18.08 4.56
CA TYR A 162 -4.55 -17.58 3.56
C TYR A 162 -4.11 -16.15 3.88
N HIS A 163 -2.85 -15.98 4.19
CA HIS A 163 -2.22 -14.67 4.37
C HIS A 163 -1.76 -14.11 3.02
N SER A 164 -2.58 -13.23 2.41
CA SER A 164 -2.12 -12.47 1.24
C SER A 164 -0.98 -11.53 1.63
N PRO A 165 0.09 -11.42 0.83
CA PRO A 165 1.11 -10.42 1.11
C PRO A 165 0.52 -9.01 1.04
N LEU A 166 1.09 -8.10 1.83
CA LEU A 166 0.71 -6.69 1.88
C LEU A 166 1.91 -5.82 1.50
N VAL A 167 1.62 -4.72 0.84
CA VAL A 167 2.53 -3.58 0.74
C VAL A 167 1.82 -2.40 1.37
N VAL A 168 2.55 -1.62 2.13
CA VAL A 168 2.02 -0.39 2.74
C VAL A 168 2.60 0.82 2.03
N VAL A 169 1.74 1.79 1.77
CA VAL A 169 2.12 3.16 1.44
C VAL A 169 1.92 3.99 2.70
N GLN A 170 2.99 4.55 3.22
CA GLN A 170 2.97 5.38 4.42
C GLN A 170 3.18 6.85 4.04
N PHE A 171 2.41 7.73 4.67
CA PHE A 171 2.47 9.17 4.42
C PHE A 171 3.02 9.90 5.65
N ASP A 172 4.19 10.52 5.52
CA ASP A 172 4.74 11.38 6.56
C ASP A 172 4.11 12.77 6.49
N THR A 173 3.11 13.00 7.34
CA THR A 173 2.37 14.26 7.33
C THR A 173 3.21 15.48 7.69
N SER A 174 4.36 15.29 8.37
CA SER A 174 5.27 16.40 8.67
C SER A 174 5.92 16.99 7.42
N LYS A 175 6.15 16.16 6.42
CA LYS A 175 6.75 16.56 5.14
C LYS A 175 5.72 17.12 4.15
N MET A 176 4.44 16.90 4.45
CA MET A 176 3.33 17.27 3.58
C MET A 176 2.56 18.51 4.04
N GLN A 177 3.06 19.26 5.02
CA GLN A 177 2.36 20.39 5.64
C GLN A 177 1.94 21.49 4.65
N ARG A 178 2.74 21.73 3.61
CA ARG A 178 2.41 22.71 2.55
C ARG A 178 1.21 22.32 1.68
N PHE A 179 0.77 21.07 1.78
CA PHE A 179 -0.37 20.53 1.01
C PHE A 179 -1.64 20.37 1.86
N VAL A 180 -1.63 20.94 3.06
CA VAL A 180 -2.82 20.97 3.93
C VAL A 180 -3.98 21.65 3.21
N GLY A 181 -5.17 21.06 3.30
CA GLY A 181 -6.37 21.52 2.59
C GLY A 181 -6.47 21.08 1.13
N GLN A 182 -5.43 20.44 0.59
CA GLN A 182 -5.45 19.93 -0.79
C GLN A 182 -5.82 18.45 -0.83
N LEU A 183 -6.69 18.10 -1.77
CA LEU A 183 -7.01 16.71 -2.08
C LEU A 183 -5.95 16.16 -3.03
N ILE A 184 -5.22 15.13 -2.59
CA ILE A 184 -4.13 14.49 -3.34
C ILE A 184 -4.66 13.19 -3.92
N HIS A 185 -4.62 13.04 -5.24
CA HIS A 185 -5.05 11.84 -5.94
C HIS A 185 -3.85 10.91 -6.16
N VAL A 186 -3.92 9.72 -5.59
CA VAL A 186 -2.88 8.70 -5.68
C VAL A 186 -3.34 7.58 -6.59
N GLU A 187 -2.48 7.18 -7.53
CA GLU A 187 -2.67 6.00 -8.36
C GLU A 187 -1.50 5.04 -8.15
N CYS A 188 -1.80 3.81 -7.72
CA CYS A 188 -0.82 2.74 -7.58
C CYS A 188 -1.01 1.71 -8.67
N ARG A 189 0.09 1.27 -9.27
CA ARG A 189 0.14 0.25 -10.32
C ARG A 189 1.01 -0.91 -9.87
N ALA A 190 0.53 -2.13 -10.11
CA ALA A 190 1.28 -3.34 -9.87
C ALA A 190 2.01 -3.78 -11.14
N TYR A 191 3.27 -4.19 -11.02
CA TYR A 191 4.13 -4.60 -12.12
C TYR A 191 4.51 -6.06 -11.97
N TYR A 192 4.06 -6.86 -12.91
CA TYR A 192 4.38 -8.29 -13.07
C TYR A 192 4.38 -8.64 -14.56
N LYS A 193 5.03 -9.72 -14.92
CA LYS A 193 5.17 -10.10 -16.33
C LYS A 193 3.81 -10.29 -17.00
N GLY A 194 3.61 -9.58 -18.11
CA GLY A 194 2.37 -9.61 -18.88
C GLY A 194 1.25 -8.71 -18.36
N VAL A 195 1.50 -7.85 -17.34
CA VAL A 195 0.50 -6.85 -16.94
C VAL A 195 0.33 -5.79 -18.03
N VAL A 196 -0.94 -5.46 -18.29
CA VAL A 196 -1.30 -4.36 -19.20
C VAL A 196 -2.16 -3.37 -18.43
N HIS A 197 -1.59 -2.20 -18.17
CA HIS A 197 -2.31 -1.12 -17.52
C HIS A 197 -3.16 -0.36 -18.54
N THR A 198 -4.47 -0.47 -18.39
CA THR A 198 -5.40 0.31 -19.22
C THR A 198 -6.38 1.07 -18.33
N THR A 199 -6.75 2.28 -18.77
CA THR A 199 -7.77 3.08 -18.09
C THR A 199 -9.14 2.41 -18.10
N LYS A 200 -9.38 1.51 -19.07
CA LYS A 200 -10.65 0.81 -19.25
C LYS A 200 -10.83 -0.37 -18.29
N THR A 201 -9.80 -1.20 -18.11
CA THR A 201 -9.89 -2.41 -17.29
C THR A 201 -9.42 -2.21 -15.86
N LYS A 202 -8.57 -1.21 -15.61
CA LYS A 202 -7.91 -0.93 -14.33
C LYS A 202 -7.24 -2.17 -13.71
N THR A 203 -6.77 -3.09 -14.57
CA THR A 203 -6.08 -4.31 -14.13
C THR A 203 -4.77 -3.92 -13.45
N GLY A 204 -4.52 -4.45 -12.25
CA GLY A 204 -3.32 -4.15 -11.47
C GLY A 204 -3.21 -2.69 -11.04
N MET A 205 -4.33 -1.96 -10.96
CA MET A 205 -4.36 -0.55 -10.59
C MET A 205 -5.34 -0.31 -9.43
N VAL A 206 -4.98 0.60 -8.55
CA VAL A 206 -5.85 1.14 -7.51
C VAL A 206 -5.67 2.64 -7.42
N GLN A 207 -6.75 3.35 -7.19
CA GLN A 207 -6.76 4.81 -7.00
C GLN A 207 -7.39 5.12 -5.65
N PHE A 208 -6.83 6.06 -4.94
CA PHE A 208 -7.38 6.59 -3.70
C PHE A 208 -7.00 8.06 -3.54
N GLU A 209 -7.62 8.71 -2.57
CA GLU A 209 -7.42 10.12 -2.28
C GLU A 209 -6.89 10.29 -0.86
N VAL A 210 -5.98 11.25 -0.68
CA VAL A 210 -5.44 11.68 0.61
C VAL A 210 -5.77 13.14 0.79
N LEU A 211 -6.46 13.47 1.88
CA LEU A 211 -6.72 14.85 2.27
C LEU A 211 -6.03 15.12 3.62
N LEU A 212 -5.17 16.13 3.63
CA LEU A 212 -4.54 16.65 4.84
C LEU A 212 -5.40 17.83 5.33
N GLU A 213 -5.97 17.74 6.53
CA GLU A 213 -6.78 18.84 7.11
C GLU A 213 -6.02 19.52 8.25
N GLU A 214 -6.20 20.84 8.37
CA GLU A 214 -5.69 21.59 9.52
C GLU A 214 -6.45 21.20 10.80
N LYS A 215 -5.73 21.22 11.91
CA LYS A 215 -6.37 21.16 13.22
C LYS A 215 -7.12 22.47 13.44
N LEU A 216 -8.43 22.44 13.44
CA LEU A 216 -9.21 23.57 13.92
C LEU A 216 -8.89 23.75 15.39
N SER A 217 -8.11 24.78 15.73
CA SER A 217 -8.00 25.25 17.12
C SER A 217 -9.35 25.84 17.47
N LEU A 218 -10.13 25.13 18.26
CA LEU A 218 -11.26 25.73 18.94
C LEU A 218 -10.67 26.73 19.95
N SER A 219 -10.76 28.00 19.61
CA SER A 219 -10.46 29.13 20.49
C SER A 219 -11.52 29.24 21.56
#